data_dc4c5da4aa520df1b689c70652b2aeae
#
_entry.id   dc4c5da4aa520df1b689c70652b2aeae
#
_cell.length_a   1.000
_cell.length_b   1.000
_cell.length_c   1.000
_cell.angle_alpha   90.00
_cell.angle_beta   90.00
_cell.angle_gamma   90.00
#
_symmetry.space_group_name_H-M   'P 1'
#
loop_
_entity.id
_entity.type
_entity.pdbx_description
1 polymer ?
#
loop_
_entity_poly.entity_id
_entity_poly.type
_entity_poly.pdbx_seq_one_letter_code
_entity_poly.pdbx_strand_id
1 'polypeptide(L)'
;MIRFKNVTYQYPGGFRGLNRVNLNISRGEKIAVIGANGSGKTTFALHINGILKASSGEVSVSGYNPAVEEENRLLKPEVGMVFQNPDNQLITMTVEREIAFSLENQNVSHQEMKARVDNMLELFDLMKYRQKLTAELSGGEKQRLALAAVLVTEPSILVLDEPDSYLDQTGLNILNDAIGMLLSRQKDLTLVRITQYSSVAEEYDRMIIFSNGSIFREGKPDEIFSDGHLCRAARIEVPLKYRIQNGFDFPRQKKYSERRPSDKTSAEKKIKLGSIKFGYEKGWENNLFDRINLEIESEKAYGLVGPTGSGKSTLIQLMAGLLKPTAGNILYENFESKPGAVVISFQQSERQFFLSTVNREIRFGAENIKASDPQKIADDCYRLVGLEKGKFADRDPFSLSGGEKRRLSFAAILSLEPAFIMFDEPTCGLDYSGGELFKQLVVELKSQGKGIVIISHQGDTILGLADEILVLNDGGLDKYDSVNEFFKSSDYNKFLSIPELISYQITDFGHVDCFTESQLYEKLE
;
A
#
# COMPACT_ATOMS: atom_id res chain seq x y z
N MET A 1 -17.61 -14.88 -21.30
CA MET A 1 -17.70 -13.45 -21.02
C MET A 1 -16.41 -12.73 -21.39
N ILE A 2 -15.26 -13.06 -20.77
CA ILE A 2 -13.95 -12.54 -21.15
C ILE A 2 -13.09 -13.70 -21.64
N ARG A 3 -12.46 -13.53 -22.82
CA ARG A 3 -11.64 -14.57 -23.43
C ARG A 3 -10.34 -13.99 -23.96
N PHE A 4 -9.23 -14.60 -23.56
CA PHE A 4 -7.89 -14.38 -24.08
C PHE A 4 -7.42 -15.64 -24.81
N LYS A 5 -6.93 -15.50 -26.05
CA LYS A 5 -6.45 -16.61 -26.87
C LYS A 5 -5.06 -16.28 -27.41
N ASN A 6 -4.04 -16.92 -26.85
CA ASN A 6 -2.62 -16.72 -27.17
C ASN A 6 -2.18 -15.25 -27.13
N VAL A 7 -2.68 -14.46 -26.18
CA VAL A 7 -2.45 -13.02 -26.12
C VAL A 7 -1.04 -12.71 -25.68
N THR A 8 -0.34 -11.95 -26.51
CA THR A 8 0.98 -11.38 -26.19
C THR A 8 0.92 -9.87 -26.34
N TYR A 9 1.54 -9.16 -25.39
CA TYR A 9 1.69 -7.72 -25.45
C TYR A 9 3.10 -7.28 -25.11
N GLN A 10 3.67 -6.41 -25.95
CA GLN A 10 5.00 -5.84 -25.75
C GLN A 10 4.89 -4.32 -25.70
N TYR A 11 5.41 -3.73 -24.63
CA TYR A 11 5.50 -2.28 -24.47
C TYR A 11 6.53 -1.67 -25.42
N PRO A 12 6.37 -0.37 -25.80
CA PRO A 12 7.45 0.39 -26.41
C PRO A 12 8.71 0.29 -25.53
N GLY A 13 9.85 -0.09 -26.10
CA GLY A 13 11.07 -0.36 -25.32
C GLY A 13 11.36 -1.83 -25.07
N GLY A 14 10.51 -2.74 -25.57
CA GLY A 14 10.83 -4.17 -25.65
C GLY A 14 10.39 -5.01 -24.43
N PHE A 15 9.91 -4.39 -23.36
CA PHE A 15 9.40 -5.12 -22.20
C PHE A 15 8.09 -5.86 -22.57
N ARG A 16 8.03 -7.15 -22.24
CA ARG A 16 6.87 -8.00 -22.51
C ARG A 16 5.92 -8.02 -21.32
N GLY A 17 4.75 -7.35 -21.47
CA GLY A 17 3.74 -7.27 -20.42
C GLY A 17 2.87 -8.52 -20.32
N LEU A 18 2.49 -9.13 -21.49
CA LEU A 18 1.81 -10.43 -21.55
C LEU A 18 2.54 -11.36 -22.52
N ASN A 19 2.52 -12.66 -22.22
CA ASN A 19 3.20 -13.68 -23.02
C ASN A 19 2.32 -14.92 -23.18
N ARG A 20 1.67 -15.04 -24.36
CA ARG A 20 0.80 -16.16 -24.76
C ARG A 20 -0.27 -16.53 -23.72
N VAL A 21 -0.92 -15.52 -23.17
CA VAL A 21 -1.97 -15.70 -22.16
C VAL A 21 -3.19 -16.35 -22.83
N ASN A 22 -3.66 -17.46 -22.22
CA ASN A 22 -4.90 -18.15 -22.56
C ASN A 22 -5.77 -18.18 -21.32
N LEU A 23 -6.98 -17.60 -21.38
CA LEU A 23 -7.87 -17.50 -20.23
C LEU A 23 -9.31 -17.35 -20.69
N ASN A 24 -10.24 -18.00 -19.98
CA ASN A 24 -11.68 -17.76 -20.11
C ASN A 24 -12.24 -17.41 -18.75
N ILE A 25 -13.04 -16.34 -18.68
CA ILE A 25 -13.79 -15.94 -17.49
C ILE A 25 -15.28 -15.95 -17.87
N SER A 26 -16.05 -16.65 -17.08
CA SER A 26 -17.49 -16.79 -17.29
C SER A 26 -18.25 -15.56 -16.78
N ARG A 27 -19.48 -15.39 -17.22
CA ARG A 27 -20.37 -14.35 -16.68
C ARG A 27 -20.72 -14.68 -15.23
N GLY A 28 -20.70 -13.67 -14.38
CA GLY A 28 -20.99 -13.82 -12.95
C GLY A 28 -19.86 -14.43 -12.13
N GLU A 29 -18.70 -14.75 -12.76
CA GLU A 29 -17.55 -15.33 -12.05
C GLU A 29 -16.80 -14.22 -11.29
N LYS A 30 -16.41 -14.52 -10.04
CA LYS A 30 -15.57 -13.65 -9.23
C LYS A 30 -14.16 -14.22 -9.18
N ILE A 31 -13.20 -13.51 -9.73
CA ILE A 31 -11.82 -13.95 -9.78
C ILE A 31 -10.86 -12.99 -9.09
N ALA A 32 -9.90 -13.55 -8.37
CA ALA A 32 -8.75 -12.82 -7.86
C ALA A 32 -7.55 -13.04 -8.77
N VAL A 33 -6.84 -11.97 -9.11
CA VAL A 33 -5.60 -12.00 -9.87
C VAL A 33 -4.46 -11.57 -8.97
N ILE A 34 -3.50 -12.46 -8.73
CA ILE A 34 -2.40 -12.26 -7.79
C ILE A 34 -1.04 -12.50 -8.49
N GLY A 35 0.04 -12.02 -7.91
CA GLY A 35 1.42 -12.23 -8.41
C GLY A 35 2.32 -11.04 -8.11
N ALA A 36 3.62 -11.23 -8.25
CA ALA A 36 4.63 -10.21 -7.97
C ALA A 36 4.44 -8.94 -8.81
N ASN A 37 5.02 -7.82 -8.38
CA ASN A 37 5.05 -6.59 -9.15
C ASN A 37 5.74 -6.80 -10.51
N GLY A 38 5.15 -6.23 -11.57
CA GLY A 38 5.62 -6.43 -12.94
C GLY A 38 5.28 -7.80 -13.55
N SER A 39 4.46 -8.63 -12.89
CA SER A 39 4.07 -9.94 -13.44
C SER A 39 3.08 -9.89 -14.59
N GLY A 40 2.47 -8.72 -14.88
CA GLY A 40 1.53 -8.53 -16.00
C GLY A 40 0.06 -8.33 -15.60
N LYS A 41 -0.29 -8.27 -14.31
CA LYS A 41 -1.65 -8.12 -13.79
C LYS A 41 -2.38 -6.90 -14.32
N THR A 42 -1.80 -5.71 -14.15
CA THR A 42 -2.33 -4.45 -14.68
C THR A 42 -2.43 -4.48 -16.20
N THR A 43 -1.41 -5.03 -16.89
CA THR A 43 -1.45 -5.19 -18.36
C THR A 43 -2.63 -6.05 -18.79
N PHE A 44 -2.88 -7.15 -18.08
CA PHE A 44 -4.05 -8.00 -18.31
C PHE A 44 -5.37 -7.21 -18.14
N ALA A 45 -5.52 -6.47 -17.04
CA ALA A 45 -6.71 -5.64 -16.78
C ALA A 45 -6.95 -4.58 -17.88
N LEU A 46 -5.89 -3.92 -18.35
CA LEU A 46 -5.96 -2.89 -19.40
C LEU A 46 -6.41 -3.46 -20.75
N HIS A 47 -6.22 -4.74 -21.01
CA HIS A 47 -6.76 -5.40 -22.21
C HIS A 47 -8.26 -5.68 -22.10
N ILE A 48 -8.78 -5.94 -20.88
CA ILE A 48 -10.23 -6.14 -20.66
C ILE A 48 -10.99 -4.85 -20.97
N ASN A 49 -10.45 -3.71 -20.53
CA ASN A 49 -11.06 -2.38 -20.79
C ASN A 49 -10.76 -1.83 -22.20
N GLY A 50 -9.93 -2.52 -23.00
CA GLY A 50 -9.55 -2.06 -24.34
C GLY A 50 -8.64 -0.84 -24.38
N ILE A 51 -7.96 -0.48 -23.30
CA ILE A 51 -6.94 0.57 -23.26
C ILE A 51 -5.68 0.10 -23.99
N LEU A 52 -5.30 -1.16 -23.79
CA LEU A 52 -4.20 -1.79 -24.53
C LEU A 52 -4.73 -2.74 -25.58
N LYS A 53 -4.05 -2.74 -26.74
CA LYS A 53 -4.33 -3.67 -27.86
C LYS A 53 -3.26 -4.73 -27.91
N ALA A 54 -3.64 -5.99 -27.98
CA ALA A 54 -2.69 -7.11 -28.05
C ALA A 54 -1.73 -6.97 -29.25
N SER A 55 -0.44 -7.26 -29.02
CA SER A 55 0.54 -7.32 -30.11
C SER A 55 0.33 -8.56 -30.98
N SER A 56 -0.18 -9.64 -30.39
CA SER A 56 -0.64 -10.85 -31.10
C SER A 56 -1.63 -11.63 -30.23
N GLY A 57 -2.42 -12.51 -30.85
CA GLY A 57 -3.53 -13.22 -30.23
C GLY A 57 -4.83 -12.42 -30.28
N GLU A 58 -5.85 -12.91 -29.60
CA GLU A 58 -7.21 -12.34 -29.63
C GLU A 58 -7.72 -12.13 -28.22
N VAL A 59 -8.34 -10.96 -27.99
CA VAL A 59 -9.11 -10.64 -26.78
C VAL A 59 -10.56 -10.44 -27.18
N SER A 60 -11.49 -11.07 -26.48
CA SER A 60 -12.92 -10.83 -26.62
C SER A 60 -13.54 -10.62 -25.24
N VAL A 61 -14.35 -9.56 -25.11
CA VAL A 61 -15.03 -9.18 -23.86
C VAL A 61 -16.50 -8.93 -24.21
N SER A 62 -17.42 -9.64 -23.55
CA SER A 62 -18.86 -9.62 -23.86
C SER A 62 -19.20 -9.88 -25.34
N GLY A 63 -18.33 -10.57 -26.06
CA GLY A 63 -18.47 -10.82 -27.50
C GLY A 63 -17.85 -9.76 -28.40
N TYR A 64 -17.40 -8.63 -27.85
CA TYR A 64 -16.74 -7.55 -28.57
C TYR A 64 -15.22 -7.75 -28.57
N ASN A 65 -14.56 -7.27 -29.62
CA ASN A 65 -13.11 -7.18 -29.71
C ASN A 65 -12.63 -5.79 -29.26
N PRO A 66 -11.99 -5.64 -28.09
CA PRO A 66 -11.55 -4.32 -27.58
C PRO A 66 -10.52 -3.62 -28.46
N ALA A 67 -9.87 -4.33 -29.39
CA ALA A 67 -8.91 -3.74 -30.32
C ALA A 67 -9.57 -2.98 -31.48
N VAL A 68 -10.85 -3.28 -31.77
CA VAL A 68 -11.65 -2.61 -32.82
C VAL A 68 -12.36 -1.43 -32.18
N GLU A 69 -12.13 -0.22 -32.71
CA GLU A 69 -12.60 1.02 -32.09
C GLU A 69 -14.13 1.09 -31.95
N GLU A 70 -14.86 0.66 -32.98
CA GLU A 70 -16.33 0.65 -32.97
C GLU A 70 -16.89 -0.31 -31.92
N GLU A 71 -16.32 -1.52 -31.80
CA GLU A 71 -16.72 -2.51 -30.81
C GLU A 71 -16.30 -2.08 -29.41
N ASN A 72 -15.14 -1.44 -29.27
CA ASN A 72 -14.68 -0.89 -28.00
C ASN A 72 -15.61 0.21 -27.45
N ARG A 73 -16.20 1.04 -28.32
CA ARG A 73 -17.21 2.03 -27.92
C ARG A 73 -18.45 1.38 -27.33
N LEU A 74 -18.88 0.25 -27.88
CA LEU A 74 -20.01 -0.53 -27.36
C LEU A 74 -19.66 -1.25 -26.05
N LEU A 75 -18.40 -1.62 -25.87
CA LEU A 75 -17.90 -2.28 -24.66
C LEU A 75 -17.74 -1.33 -23.45
N LYS A 76 -17.41 -0.07 -23.69
CA LYS A 76 -17.12 0.92 -22.64
C LYS A 76 -18.17 1.00 -21.51
N PRO A 77 -19.48 1.02 -21.78
CA PRO A 77 -20.48 1.05 -20.72
C PRO A 77 -20.56 -0.24 -19.88
N GLU A 78 -20.09 -1.37 -20.45
CA GLU A 78 -20.17 -2.68 -19.82
C GLU A 78 -19.02 -2.95 -18.84
N VAL A 79 -17.88 -2.26 -18.99
CA VAL A 79 -16.66 -2.51 -18.23
C VAL A 79 -16.32 -1.30 -17.37
N GLY A 80 -16.58 -1.42 -16.09
CA GLY A 80 -16.05 -0.50 -15.06
C GLY A 80 -14.64 -0.91 -14.68
N MET A 81 -13.70 0.04 -14.68
CA MET A 81 -12.33 -0.20 -14.20
C MET A 81 -11.90 0.86 -13.20
N VAL A 82 -11.38 0.41 -12.08
CA VAL A 82 -10.72 1.25 -11.08
C VAL A 82 -9.23 1.00 -11.15
N PHE A 83 -8.45 2.08 -11.34
CA PHE A 83 -7.00 2.03 -11.45
C PHE A 83 -6.34 2.06 -10.08
N GLN A 84 -5.14 1.53 -9.99
CA GLN A 84 -4.32 1.54 -8.78
C GLN A 84 -4.07 2.97 -8.27
N ASN A 85 -3.74 3.91 -9.16
CA ASN A 85 -3.55 5.32 -8.79
C ASN A 85 -4.78 6.13 -9.21
N PRO A 86 -5.56 6.69 -8.26
CA PRO A 86 -6.75 7.48 -8.55
C PRO A 86 -6.46 8.77 -9.33
N ASP A 87 -5.25 9.36 -9.19
CA ASP A 87 -4.86 10.56 -9.95
C ASP A 87 -4.83 10.32 -11.46
N ASN A 88 -4.67 9.07 -11.91
CA ASN A 88 -4.72 8.71 -13.32
C ASN A 88 -6.15 8.56 -13.88
N GLN A 89 -7.15 8.59 -13.00
CA GLN A 89 -8.55 8.34 -13.35
C GLN A 89 -9.41 9.59 -13.25
N LEU A 90 -9.15 10.45 -12.25
CA LEU A 90 -9.96 11.64 -11.97
C LEU A 90 -9.63 12.74 -13.00
N ILE A 91 -10.65 13.23 -13.70
CA ILE A 91 -10.52 14.17 -14.82
C ILE A 91 -11.32 15.46 -14.65
N THR A 92 -12.36 15.47 -13.80
CA THR A 92 -13.20 16.65 -13.61
C THR A 92 -12.74 17.51 -12.44
N MET A 93 -13.28 18.74 -12.35
CA MET A 93 -12.86 19.68 -11.30
C MET A 93 -13.42 19.36 -9.92
N THR A 94 -14.69 18.91 -9.83
CA THR A 94 -15.35 18.72 -8.54
C THR A 94 -15.82 17.29 -8.34
N VAL A 95 -15.95 16.89 -7.07
CA VAL A 95 -16.39 15.55 -6.65
C VAL A 95 -17.73 15.15 -7.30
N GLU A 96 -18.73 16.04 -7.25
CA GLU A 96 -20.04 15.78 -7.85
C GLU A 96 -19.95 15.55 -9.36
N ARG A 97 -19.17 16.39 -10.07
CA ARG A 97 -19.01 16.26 -11.53
C ARG A 97 -18.28 15.00 -11.92
N GLU A 98 -17.32 14.55 -11.12
CA GLU A 98 -16.59 13.31 -11.40
C GLU A 98 -17.53 12.10 -11.41
N ILE A 99 -18.43 12.01 -10.42
CA ILE A 99 -19.42 10.93 -10.39
C ILE A 99 -20.44 11.08 -11.53
N ALA A 100 -20.90 12.30 -11.82
CA ALA A 100 -21.89 12.57 -12.86
C ALA A 100 -21.35 12.31 -14.29
N PHE A 101 -20.05 12.51 -14.52
CA PHE A 101 -19.44 12.46 -15.84
C PHE A 101 -19.69 11.16 -16.60
N SER A 102 -19.61 10.02 -15.92
CA SER A 102 -19.87 8.72 -16.55
C SER A 102 -21.33 8.53 -16.94
N LEU A 103 -22.27 9.09 -16.18
CA LEU A 103 -23.71 9.07 -16.46
C LEU A 103 -24.10 10.02 -17.59
N GLU A 104 -23.43 11.19 -17.69
CA GLU A 104 -23.60 12.11 -18.82
C GLU A 104 -23.26 11.43 -20.14
N ASN A 105 -22.16 10.67 -20.18
CA ASN A 105 -21.74 9.90 -21.37
C ASN A 105 -22.73 8.79 -21.74
N GLN A 106 -23.54 8.30 -20.79
CA GLN A 106 -24.60 7.31 -21.03
C GLN A 106 -25.96 7.94 -21.35
N ASN A 107 -26.05 9.28 -21.47
CA ASN A 107 -27.28 10.03 -21.69
C ASN A 107 -28.38 9.75 -20.65
N VAL A 108 -28.01 9.54 -19.38
CA VAL A 108 -28.95 9.37 -18.27
C VAL A 108 -29.69 10.69 -18.03
N SER A 109 -31.00 10.63 -17.72
CA SER A 109 -31.79 11.82 -17.45
C SER A 109 -31.26 12.60 -16.24
N HIS A 110 -31.37 13.93 -16.25
CA HIS A 110 -30.85 14.78 -15.17
C HIS A 110 -31.43 14.41 -13.78
N GLN A 111 -32.71 14.05 -13.73
CA GLN A 111 -33.36 13.65 -12.47
C GLN A 111 -32.78 12.33 -11.92
N GLU A 112 -32.61 11.34 -12.78
CA GLU A 112 -32.02 10.06 -12.41
C GLU A 112 -30.54 10.20 -12.09
N MET A 113 -29.79 10.97 -12.87
CA MET A 113 -28.38 11.28 -12.62
C MET A 113 -28.18 11.87 -11.23
N LYS A 114 -28.99 12.89 -10.87
CA LYS A 114 -28.92 13.52 -9.56
C LYS A 114 -29.14 12.49 -8.46
N ALA A 115 -30.15 11.64 -8.56
CA ALA A 115 -30.46 10.64 -7.56
C ALA A 115 -29.32 9.62 -7.40
N ARG A 116 -28.72 9.15 -8.52
CA ARG A 116 -27.58 8.21 -8.49
C ARG A 116 -26.34 8.86 -7.89
N VAL A 117 -26.03 10.11 -8.24
CA VAL A 117 -24.91 10.87 -7.69
C VAL A 117 -25.06 11.08 -6.20
N ASP A 118 -26.25 11.51 -5.74
CA ASP A 118 -26.52 11.69 -4.31
C ASP A 118 -26.32 10.39 -3.52
N ASN A 119 -26.83 9.26 -4.04
CA ASN A 119 -26.62 7.95 -3.43
C ASN A 119 -25.15 7.53 -3.35
N MET A 120 -24.34 7.79 -4.40
CA MET A 120 -22.91 7.50 -4.37
C MET A 120 -22.14 8.39 -3.41
N LEU A 121 -22.50 9.68 -3.31
CA LEU A 121 -21.90 10.60 -2.34
C LEU A 121 -22.14 10.16 -0.89
N GLU A 122 -23.34 9.65 -0.60
CA GLU A 122 -23.67 9.09 0.72
C GLU A 122 -22.91 7.79 0.98
N LEU A 123 -22.96 6.84 0.05
CA LEU A 123 -22.34 5.50 0.19
C LEU A 123 -20.84 5.60 0.45
N PHE A 124 -20.15 6.53 -0.24
CA PHE A 124 -18.70 6.70 -0.14
C PHE A 124 -18.24 7.74 0.87
N ASP A 125 -19.14 8.27 1.72
CA ASP A 125 -18.87 9.37 2.69
C ASP A 125 -18.19 10.57 2.02
N LEU A 126 -18.72 10.99 0.87
CA LEU A 126 -18.21 12.11 0.07
C LEU A 126 -19.14 13.33 0.09
N MET A 127 -20.29 13.27 0.77
CA MET A 127 -21.29 14.33 0.75
C MET A 127 -20.72 15.69 1.18
N LYS A 128 -19.88 15.71 2.21
CA LYS A 128 -19.21 16.93 2.72
C LYS A 128 -18.21 17.54 1.74
N TYR A 129 -17.78 16.76 0.73
CA TYR A 129 -16.82 17.19 -0.29
C TYR A 129 -17.47 17.48 -1.64
N ARG A 130 -18.79 17.43 -1.76
CA ARG A 130 -19.55 17.52 -3.00
C ARG A 130 -19.02 18.56 -4.00
N GLN A 131 -18.75 19.79 -3.53
CA GLN A 131 -18.29 20.92 -4.35
C GLN A 131 -16.78 21.14 -4.27
N LYS A 132 -16.06 20.32 -3.50
CA LYS A 132 -14.60 20.42 -3.35
C LYS A 132 -13.89 20.05 -4.63
N LEU A 133 -12.77 20.69 -4.91
CA LEU A 133 -11.91 20.33 -6.04
C LEU A 133 -11.30 18.94 -5.83
N THR A 134 -11.31 18.11 -6.86
CA THR A 134 -10.71 16.75 -6.82
C THR A 134 -9.23 16.78 -6.46
N ALA A 135 -8.50 17.83 -6.88
CA ALA A 135 -7.09 18.02 -6.57
C ALA A 135 -6.80 18.26 -5.07
N GLU A 136 -7.80 18.75 -4.30
CA GLU A 136 -7.67 19.04 -2.87
C GLU A 136 -8.00 17.84 -1.97
N LEU A 137 -8.40 16.72 -2.56
CA LEU A 137 -8.71 15.49 -1.83
C LEU A 137 -7.44 14.75 -1.43
N SER A 138 -7.48 14.09 -0.28
CA SER A 138 -6.45 13.12 0.13
C SER A 138 -6.46 11.90 -0.78
N GLY A 139 -5.40 11.09 -0.76
CA GLY A 139 -5.30 9.86 -1.57
C GLY A 139 -6.47 8.90 -1.35
N GLY A 140 -6.87 8.67 -0.09
CA GLY A 140 -8.01 7.81 0.24
C GLY A 140 -9.37 8.40 -0.20
N GLU A 141 -9.56 9.72 -0.08
CA GLU A 141 -10.77 10.41 -0.60
C GLU A 141 -10.84 10.32 -2.13
N LYS A 142 -9.71 10.49 -2.83
CA LYS A 142 -9.62 10.30 -4.29
C LYS A 142 -9.95 8.87 -4.71
N GLN A 143 -9.47 7.87 -3.96
CA GLN A 143 -9.76 6.47 -4.23
C GLN A 143 -11.25 6.16 -4.06
N ARG A 144 -11.88 6.66 -2.98
CA ARG A 144 -13.33 6.54 -2.78
C ARG A 144 -14.12 7.22 -3.90
N LEU A 145 -13.66 8.39 -4.36
CA LEU A 145 -14.27 9.09 -5.50
C LEU A 145 -14.13 8.30 -6.81
N ALA A 146 -12.95 7.75 -7.09
CA ALA A 146 -12.72 6.92 -8.28
C ALA A 146 -13.63 5.68 -8.29
N LEU A 147 -13.81 5.05 -7.13
CA LEU A 147 -14.75 3.93 -6.96
C LEU A 147 -16.20 4.38 -7.22
N ALA A 148 -16.65 5.48 -6.58
CA ALA A 148 -18.00 6.01 -6.78
C ALA A 148 -18.29 6.33 -8.25
N ALA A 149 -17.33 6.96 -8.96
CA ALA A 149 -17.45 7.33 -10.37
C ALA A 149 -17.56 6.12 -11.33
N VAL A 150 -17.00 4.97 -10.94
CA VAL A 150 -17.14 3.72 -11.70
C VAL A 150 -18.43 2.99 -11.33
N LEU A 151 -18.72 2.84 -10.04
CA LEU A 151 -19.85 2.02 -9.58
C LEU A 151 -21.22 2.67 -9.86
N VAL A 152 -21.26 4.00 -10.03
CA VAL A 152 -22.50 4.71 -10.39
C VAL A 152 -23.11 4.24 -11.74
N THR A 153 -22.29 3.68 -12.63
CA THR A 153 -22.72 3.18 -13.95
C THR A 153 -23.30 1.77 -13.91
N GLU A 154 -23.13 1.07 -12.78
CA GLU A 154 -23.58 -0.33 -12.59
C GLU A 154 -23.08 -1.27 -13.72
N PRO A 155 -21.77 -1.37 -13.95
CA PRO A 155 -21.20 -2.14 -15.07
C PRO A 155 -21.46 -3.63 -14.92
N SER A 156 -21.52 -4.38 -16.04
CA SER A 156 -21.65 -5.85 -16.04
C SER A 156 -20.33 -6.58 -15.77
N ILE A 157 -19.21 -5.91 -15.97
CA ILE A 157 -17.86 -6.36 -15.64
C ILE A 157 -17.19 -5.28 -14.80
N LEU A 158 -16.74 -5.64 -13.59
CA LEU A 158 -16.00 -4.75 -12.71
C LEU A 158 -14.56 -5.25 -12.58
N VAL A 159 -13.60 -4.40 -12.97
CA VAL A 159 -12.17 -4.65 -12.86
C VAL A 159 -11.59 -3.71 -11.82
N LEU A 160 -11.00 -4.24 -10.77
CA LEU A 160 -10.40 -3.50 -9.68
C LEU A 160 -8.88 -3.78 -9.66
N ASP A 161 -8.06 -2.79 -9.96
CA ASP A 161 -6.61 -2.92 -9.95
C ASP A 161 -6.03 -2.35 -8.64
N GLU A 162 -5.77 -3.21 -7.67
CA GLU A 162 -5.26 -2.88 -6.34
C GLU A 162 -6.03 -1.71 -5.67
N PRO A 163 -7.38 -1.79 -5.55
CA PRO A 163 -8.22 -0.67 -5.12
C PRO A 163 -7.97 -0.26 -3.66
N ASP A 164 -7.34 -1.11 -2.89
CA ASP A 164 -7.06 -1.02 -1.45
C ASP A 164 -5.81 -0.17 -1.14
N SER A 165 -4.96 0.10 -2.13
CA SER A 165 -3.60 0.66 -1.91
C SER A 165 -3.56 2.03 -1.21
N TYR A 166 -4.65 2.81 -1.26
CA TYR A 166 -4.74 4.14 -0.65
C TYR A 166 -5.82 4.25 0.43
N LEU A 167 -6.53 3.15 0.72
CA LEU A 167 -7.65 3.15 1.65
C LEU A 167 -7.19 2.82 3.09
N ASP A 168 -7.71 3.58 4.04
CA ASP A 168 -7.69 3.19 5.44
C ASP A 168 -8.77 2.15 5.75
N GLN A 169 -8.84 1.66 6.99
CA GLN A 169 -9.82 0.63 7.37
C GLN A 169 -11.26 1.04 7.08
N THR A 170 -11.60 2.30 7.30
CA THR A 170 -12.94 2.83 7.00
C THR A 170 -13.21 2.79 5.49
N GLY A 171 -12.24 3.21 4.68
CA GLY A 171 -12.34 3.15 3.22
C GLY A 171 -12.43 1.71 2.68
N LEU A 172 -11.71 0.76 3.29
CA LEU A 172 -11.79 -0.66 2.94
C LEU A 172 -13.18 -1.25 3.25
N ASN A 173 -13.76 -0.90 4.40
CA ASN A 173 -15.12 -1.34 4.75
C ASN A 173 -16.14 -0.78 3.75
N ILE A 174 -16.07 0.52 3.41
CA ILE A 174 -16.93 1.16 2.41
C ILE A 174 -16.78 0.46 1.04
N LEU A 175 -15.55 0.15 0.60
CA LEU A 175 -15.30 -0.58 -0.63
C LEU A 175 -15.98 -1.96 -0.65
N ASN A 176 -15.79 -2.74 0.42
CA ASN A 176 -16.34 -4.08 0.51
C ASN A 176 -17.87 -4.07 0.57
N ASP A 177 -18.46 -3.12 1.33
CA ASP A 177 -19.91 -2.91 1.39
C ASP A 177 -20.48 -2.53 0.02
N ALA A 178 -19.82 -1.62 -0.70
CA ALA A 178 -20.24 -1.21 -2.04
C ALA A 178 -20.20 -2.37 -3.04
N ILE A 179 -19.13 -3.18 -3.02
CA ILE A 179 -19.02 -4.39 -3.84
C ILE A 179 -20.12 -5.40 -3.46
N GLY A 180 -20.34 -5.63 -2.17
CA GLY A 180 -21.40 -6.50 -1.66
C GLY A 180 -22.79 -6.08 -2.10
N MET A 181 -23.09 -4.78 -2.04
CA MET A 181 -24.36 -4.22 -2.53
C MET A 181 -24.51 -4.43 -4.04
N LEU A 182 -23.46 -4.21 -4.83
CA LEU A 182 -23.50 -4.41 -6.27
C LEU A 182 -23.74 -5.89 -6.63
N LEU A 183 -23.03 -6.81 -5.99
CA LEU A 183 -23.21 -8.26 -6.16
C LEU A 183 -24.60 -8.74 -5.76
N SER A 184 -25.22 -8.11 -4.75
CA SER A 184 -26.58 -8.44 -4.33
C SER A 184 -27.64 -8.01 -5.35
N ARG A 185 -27.42 -6.89 -6.02
CA ARG A 185 -28.31 -6.32 -7.06
C ARG A 185 -28.12 -6.98 -8.42
N GLN A 186 -26.86 -7.28 -8.78
CA GLN A 186 -26.45 -7.83 -10.07
C GLN A 186 -25.81 -9.20 -9.88
N LYS A 187 -26.63 -10.25 -9.83
CA LYS A 187 -26.15 -11.65 -9.65
C LYS A 187 -25.19 -12.12 -10.76
N ASP A 188 -25.28 -11.52 -11.92
CA ASP A 188 -24.47 -11.83 -13.10
C ASP A 188 -23.23 -10.94 -13.24
N LEU A 189 -22.91 -10.09 -12.24
CA LEU A 189 -21.72 -9.25 -12.26
C LEU A 189 -20.46 -10.09 -12.28
N THR A 190 -19.64 -9.88 -13.32
CA THR A 190 -18.30 -10.49 -13.39
C THR A 190 -17.31 -9.58 -12.68
N LEU A 191 -16.66 -10.09 -11.64
CA LEU A 191 -15.72 -9.33 -10.82
C LEU A 191 -14.29 -9.84 -11.01
N VAL A 192 -13.39 -8.95 -11.42
CA VAL A 192 -11.95 -9.21 -11.54
C VAL A 192 -11.22 -8.29 -10.56
N ARG A 193 -10.66 -8.83 -9.50
CA ARG A 193 -9.89 -8.05 -8.53
C ARG A 193 -8.42 -8.44 -8.59
N ILE A 194 -7.59 -7.49 -8.94
CA ILE A 194 -6.15 -7.61 -8.77
C ILE A 194 -5.84 -7.20 -7.34
N THR A 195 -5.11 -8.05 -6.63
CA THR A 195 -4.70 -7.79 -5.25
C THR A 195 -3.32 -8.38 -4.98
N GLN A 196 -2.64 -7.84 -3.98
CA GLN A 196 -1.40 -8.39 -3.45
C GLN A 196 -1.63 -9.17 -2.15
N TYR A 197 -2.83 -9.05 -1.58
CA TYR A 197 -3.20 -9.67 -0.32
C TYR A 197 -3.84 -11.04 -0.54
N SER A 198 -3.18 -12.08 -0.04
CA SER A 198 -3.65 -13.45 -0.15
C SER A 198 -4.97 -13.66 0.60
N SER A 199 -5.16 -12.99 1.75
CA SER A 199 -6.41 -13.01 2.51
C SER A 199 -7.62 -12.51 1.71
N VAL A 200 -7.43 -11.49 0.86
CA VAL A 200 -8.47 -11.01 -0.05
C VAL A 200 -8.75 -12.02 -1.15
N ALA A 201 -7.71 -12.66 -1.70
CA ALA A 201 -7.85 -13.64 -2.78
C ALA A 201 -8.60 -14.90 -2.34
N GLU A 202 -8.57 -15.27 -1.05
CA GLU A 202 -9.32 -16.40 -0.48
C GLU A 202 -10.83 -16.29 -0.66
N GLU A 203 -11.36 -15.07 -0.73
CA GLU A 203 -12.82 -14.83 -0.79
C GLU A 203 -13.42 -15.02 -2.20
N TYR A 204 -12.57 -15.35 -3.20
CA TYR A 204 -12.97 -15.43 -4.60
C TYR A 204 -13.18 -16.87 -5.07
N ASP A 205 -14.05 -17.06 -6.07
CA ASP A 205 -14.39 -18.37 -6.59
C ASP A 205 -13.19 -19.06 -7.28
N ARG A 206 -12.30 -18.25 -7.90
CA ARG A 206 -11.10 -18.69 -8.59
C ARG A 206 -9.98 -17.68 -8.45
N MET A 207 -8.77 -18.17 -8.31
CA MET A 207 -7.55 -17.38 -8.24
C MET A 207 -6.68 -17.65 -9.46
N ILE A 208 -6.07 -16.60 -10.01
CA ILE A 208 -5.15 -16.64 -11.15
C ILE A 208 -3.83 -16.02 -10.72
N ILE A 209 -2.75 -16.78 -10.81
CA ILE A 209 -1.41 -16.32 -10.50
C ILE A 209 -0.69 -15.93 -11.78
N PHE A 210 -0.27 -14.66 -11.87
CA PHE A 210 0.59 -14.17 -12.94
C PHE A 210 2.06 -14.20 -12.55
N SER A 211 2.91 -14.65 -13.48
CA SER A 211 4.37 -14.59 -13.37
C SER A 211 4.98 -14.32 -14.74
N ASN A 212 5.87 -13.32 -14.84
CA ASN A 212 6.58 -12.98 -16.08
C ASN A 212 5.67 -12.83 -17.32
N GLY A 213 4.52 -12.19 -17.17
CA GLY A 213 3.55 -11.95 -18.23
C GLY A 213 2.69 -13.15 -18.61
N SER A 214 2.81 -14.28 -17.94
CA SER A 214 2.08 -15.52 -18.21
C SER A 214 1.26 -15.96 -17.00
N ILE A 215 0.22 -16.77 -17.23
CA ILE A 215 -0.49 -17.45 -16.16
C ILE A 215 0.40 -18.58 -15.65
N PHE A 216 0.84 -18.48 -14.40
CA PHE A 216 1.64 -19.49 -13.73
C PHE A 216 0.78 -20.64 -13.22
N ARG A 217 -0.35 -20.32 -12.61
CA ARG A 217 -1.35 -21.29 -12.11
C ARG A 217 -2.71 -20.62 -12.03
N GLU A 218 -3.76 -21.42 -12.16
CA GLU A 218 -5.13 -21.03 -11.85
C GLU A 218 -5.85 -22.20 -11.13
N GLY A 219 -6.79 -21.88 -10.27
CA GLY A 219 -7.55 -22.86 -9.50
C GLY A 219 -8.35 -22.21 -8.37
N LYS A 220 -8.94 -23.01 -7.52
CA LYS A 220 -9.56 -22.51 -6.30
C LYS A 220 -8.50 -22.03 -5.31
N PRO A 221 -8.77 -20.99 -4.52
CA PRO A 221 -7.82 -20.51 -3.51
C PRO A 221 -7.31 -21.64 -2.58
N ASP A 222 -8.19 -22.48 -2.06
CA ASP A 222 -7.83 -23.60 -1.19
C ASP A 222 -6.82 -24.57 -1.83
N GLU A 223 -6.99 -24.90 -3.12
CA GLU A 223 -6.09 -25.79 -3.85
C GLU A 223 -4.70 -25.16 -4.04
N ILE A 224 -4.67 -23.85 -4.29
CA ILE A 224 -3.43 -23.12 -4.54
C ILE A 224 -2.67 -22.89 -3.24
N PHE A 225 -3.31 -22.39 -2.19
CA PHE A 225 -2.67 -22.09 -0.91
C PHE A 225 -2.26 -23.34 -0.13
N SER A 226 -2.87 -24.50 -0.42
CA SER A 226 -2.43 -25.79 0.13
C SER A 226 -1.10 -26.28 -0.45
N ASP A 227 -0.58 -25.67 -1.54
CA ASP A 227 0.74 -25.95 -2.12
C ASP A 227 1.72 -24.83 -1.82
N GLY A 228 2.38 -24.90 -0.67
CA GLY A 228 3.37 -23.90 -0.24
C GLY A 228 4.61 -23.83 -1.13
N HIS A 229 4.94 -24.89 -1.89
CA HIS A 229 6.03 -24.85 -2.87
C HIS A 229 5.65 -24.00 -4.08
N LEU A 230 4.43 -24.17 -4.57
CA LEU A 230 3.86 -23.36 -5.64
C LEU A 230 3.81 -21.87 -5.25
N CYS A 231 3.30 -21.58 -4.05
CA CYS A 231 3.20 -20.20 -3.56
C CYS A 231 4.59 -19.53 -3.43
N ARG A 232 5.58 -20.24 -2.91
CA ARG A 232 6.98 -19.75 -2.87
C ARG A 232 7.55 -19.49 -4.27
N ALA A 233 7.34 -20.40 -5.21
CA ALA A 233 7.80 -20.24 -6.59
C ALA A 233 7.13 -19.03 -7.27
N ALA A 234 5.86 -18.77 -6.96
CA ALA A 234 5.10 -17.63 -7.44
C ALA A 234 5.37 -16.32 -6.69
N ARG A 235 6.12 -16.38 -5.57
CA ARG A 235 6.39 -15.24 -4.67
C ARG A 235 5.13 -14.59 -4.11
N ILE A 236 4.16 -15.42 -3.74
CA ILE A 236 2.94 -14.99 -3.07
C ILE A 236 2.95 -15.51 -1.62
N GLU A 237 2.32 -14.75 -0.74
CA GLU A 237 2.14 -15.13 0.65
C GLU A 237 1.18 -16.32 0.75
N VAL A 238 1.46 -17.23 1.66
CA VAL A 238 0.50 -18.27 2.05
C VAL A 238 -0.23 -17.80 3.28
N PRO A 239 -1.57 -17.68 3.29
CA PRO A 239 -2.31 -17.29 4.47
C PRO A 239 -2.03 -18.20 5.67
N LEU A 240 -2.02 -17.61 6.88
CA LEU A 240 -1.66 -18.28 8.12
C LEU A 240 -2.44 -19.58 8.37
N LYS A 241 -3.71 -19.55 8.06
CA LYS A 241 -4.61 -20.72 8.13
C LYS A 241 -4.04 -21.94 7.39
N TYR A 242 -3.61 -21.76 6.14
CA TYR A 242 -3.03 -22.86 5.33
C TYR A 242 -1.65 -23.25 5.80
N ARG A 243 -0.88 -22.29 6.31
CA ARG A 243 0.44 -22.56 6.88
C ARG A 243 0.29 -23.49 8.08
N ILE A 244 -0.64 -23.22 8.98
CA ILE A 244 -0.94 -24.05 10.16
C ILE A 244 -1.48 -25.41 9.73
N GLN A 245 -2.51 -25.45 8.88
CA GLN A 245 -3.17 -26.69 8.48
C GLN A 245 -2.25 -27.68 7.77
N ASN A 246 -1.30 -27.19 6.97
CA ASN A 246 -0.44 -28.04 6.16
C ASN A 246 0.97 -28.23 6.79
N GLY A 247 1.20 -27.73 7.99
CA GLY A 247 2.48 -27.87 8.69
C GLY A 247 3.66 -27.33 7.89
N PHE A 248 3.44 -26.25 7.10
CA PHE A 248 4.53 -25.65 6.33
C PHE A 248 5.60 -25.14 7.29
N ASP A 249 6.87 -25.50 7.00
CA ASP A 249 8.00 -24.98 7.74
C ASP A 249 7.98 -23.45 7.74
N PHE A 250 7.67 -22.89 8.90
CA PHE A 250 7.84 -21.48 9.12
C PHE A 250 9.32 -21.21 9.19
N PRO A 251 9.82 -20.18 8.54
CA PRO A 251 11.07 -19.65 8.99
C PRO A 251 10.83 -19.34 10.47
N ARG A 252 11.33 -20.19 11.39
CA ARG A 252 11.44 -19.82 12.81
C ARG A 252 11.96 -18.41 12.74
N GLN A 253 11.13 -17.42 13.12
CA GLN A 253 11.60 -16.06 13.19
C GLN A 253 12.87 -16.19 13.99
N LYS A 254 14.03 -16.05 13.33
CA LYS A 254 15.28 -15.93 14.05
C LYS A 254 14.92 -14.86 15.05
N LYS A 255 14.98 -15.16 16.38
CA LYS A 255 14.73 -14.19 17.42
C LYS A 255 15.67 -13.03 17.12
N TYR A 256 15.18 -12.07 16.32
CA TYR A 256 15.90 -10.83 16.03
C TYR A 256 16.04 -10.00 17.31
N SER A 257 15.47 -10.52 18.42
CA SER A 257 15.56 -9.96 19.77
C SER A 257 16.79 -10.40 20.56
N GLU A 258 17.61 -11.32 20.07
CA GLU A 258 18.91 -11.53 20.70
C GLU A 258 19.82 -10.38 20.29
N ARG A 259 19.75 -9.30 21.08
CA ARG A 259 20.74 -8.25 21.11
C ARG A 259 22.13 -8.89 21.08
N ARG A 260 22.86 -8.72 19.97
CA ARG A 260 24.32 -8.65 20.16
C ARG A 260 24.52 -7.44 21.05
N PRO A 261 25.17 -7.58 22.21
CA PRO A 261 25.54 -6.41 22.98
C PRO A 261 26.43 -5.57 22.06
N SER A 262 25.86 -4.54 21.42
CA SER A 262 26.69 -3.45 20.94
C SER A 262 27.40 -2.95 22.18
N ASP A 263 28.72 -2.78 22.14
CA ASP A 263 29.46 -2.12 23.20
C ASP A 263 28.71 -0.83 23.56
N LYS A 264 28.08 -0.81 24.73
CA LYS A 264 27.27 0.32 25.22
C LYS A 264 28.19 1.50 25.56
N THR A 265 28.67 2.19 24.52
CA THR A 265 29.51 3.39 24.68
C THR A 265 28.89 4.66 24.14
N SER A 266 27.79 4.59 23.40
CA SER A 266 27.06 5.80 22.95
C SER A 266 25.76 5.98 23.76
N ALA A 267 25.56 7.19 24.29
CA ALA A 267 24.32 7.57 24.96
C ALA A 267 23.13 7.42 23.99
N GLU A 268 22.01 6.90 24.49
CA GLU A 268 20.77 6.73 23.74
C GLU A 268 20.31 8.06 23.14
N LYS A 269 20.07 8.07 21.82
CA LYS A 269 19.59 9.26 21.09
C LYS A 269 18.10 9.41 21.29
N LYS A 270 17.62 10.66 21.47
CA LYS A 270 16.20 10.93 21.72
C LYS A 270 15.69 12.14 20.94
N ILE A 271 14.42 12.10 20.55
CA ILE A 271 13.64 13.25 20.10
C ILE A 271 12.54 13.49 21.11
N LYS A 272 12.48 14.70 21.68
CA LYS A 272 11.47 15.11 22.66
C LYS A 272 10.63 16.26 22.13
N LEU A 273 9.34 16.08 22.11
CA LEU A 273 8.34 17.09 21.80
C LEU A 273 7.73 17.59 23.10
N GLY A 274 7.85 18.88 23.36
CA GLY A 274 7.30 19.53 24.55
C GLY A 274 6.16 20.48 24.22
N SER A 275 4.93 20.12 24.56
CA SER A 275 3.71 20.92 24.40
C SER A 275 3.51 21.49 22.98
N ILE A 276 3.75 20.66 21.97
CA ILE A 276 3.66 21.05 20.57
C ILE A 276 2.23 21.47 20.21
N LYS A 277 2.10 22.67 19.65
CA LYS A 277 0.93 23.16 18.92
C LYS A 277 1.27 23.38 17.46
N PHE A 278 0.36 23.06 16.57
CA PHE A 278 0.55 23.29 15.14
C PHE A 278 -0.78 23.50 14.40
N GLY A 279 -0.79 24.45 13.48
CA GLY A 279 -1.85 24.69 12.48
C GLY A 279 -1.19 25.26 11.22
N TYR A 280 -1.74 24.94 10.03
CA TYR A 280 -1.17 25.40 8.74
C TYR A 280 -1.41 26.88 8.46
N GLU A 281 -2.49 27.48 8.99
CA GLU A 281 -2.82 28.88 8.82
C GLU A 281 -2.78 29.65 10.14
N LYS A 282 -2.26 30.88 10.10
CA LYS A 282 -2.31 31.78 11.25
C LYS A 282 -3.75 32.25 11.46
N GLY A 283 -4.35 31.88 12.59
CA GLY A 283 -5.69 32.32 12.98
C GLY A 283 -6.78 31.25 12.87
N TRP A 284 -6.45 30.01 12.58
CA TRP A 284 -7.43 28.91 12.68
C TRP A 284 -7.83 28.69 14.14
N GLU A 285 -9.12 28.72 14.41
CA GLU A 285 -9.68 28.37 15.72
C GLU A 285 -9.43 26.89 16.07
N ASN A 286 -9.14 26.05 15.08
CA ASN A 286 -8.80 24.63 15.24
C ASN A 286 -7.34 24.36 14.90
N ASN A 287 -6.49 24.24 15.91
CA ASN A 287 -5.14 23.69 15.74
C ASN A 287 -5.25 22.22 15.32
N LEU A 288 -4.37 21.79 14.40
CA LEU A 288 -4.21 20.36 14.06
C LEU A 288 -3.69 19.57 15.27
N PHE A 289 -2.81 20.20 16.07
CA PHE A 289 -2.28 19.67 17.32
C PHE A 289 -2.46 20.66 18.46
N ASP A 290 -2.90 20.15 19.62
CA ASP A 290 -2.99 20.91 20.86
C ASP A 290 -2.23 20.20 22.00
N ARG A 291 -1.01 20.67 22.29
CA ARG A 291 -0.14 20.20 23.38
C ARG A 291 0.35 18.74 23.27
N ILE A 292 0.83 18.34 22.10
CA ILE A 292 1.48 17.02 21.97
C ILE A 292 2.78 17.02 22.79
N ASN A 293 2.90 16.01 23.67
CA ASN A 293 4.11 15.64 24.37
C ASN A 293 4.50 14.22 23.95
N LEU A 294 5.75 14.03 23.53
CA LEU A 294 6.23 12.74 23.04
C LEU A 294 7.74 12.64 23.27
N GLU A 295 8.20 11.47 23.68
CA GLU A 295 9.62 11.10 23.67
C GLU A 295 9.76 9.82 22.85
N ILE A 296 10.65 9.83 21.86
CA ILE A 296 11.05 8.66 21.09
C ILE A 296 12.56 8.46 21.20
N GLU A 297 12.97 7.20 21.22
CA GLU A 297 14.33 6.74 21.49
C GLU A 297 14.90 5.98 20.31
N SER A 298 16.23 6.03 20.13
CA SER A 298 16.90 5.14 19.20
C SER A 298 16.78 3.67 19.62
N GLU A 299 17.08 2.73 18.70
CA GLU A 299 16.95 1.27 18.89
C GLU A 299 15.51 0.75 19.03
N LYS A 300 14.51 1.63 18.93
CA LYS A 300 13.09 1.27 18.93
C LYS A 300 12.39 1.60 17.62
N ALA A 301 11.36 0.82 17.30
CA ALA A 301 10.40 1.11 16.25
C ALA A 301 9.04 1.48 16.85
N TYR A 302 8.52 2.62 16.44
CA TYR A 302 7.23 3.14 16.88
C TYR A 302 6.21 3.02 15.74
N GLY A 303 5.07 2.39 16.00
CA GLY A 303 3.92 2.44 15.10
C GLY A 303 3.13 3.73 15.33
N LEU A 304 3.03 4.62 14.35
CA LEU A 304 2.19 5.82 14.42
C LEU A 304 0.89 5.58 13.67
N VAL A 305 -0.20 5.47 14.40
CA VAL A 305 -1.53 5.11 13.89
C VAL A 305 -2.56 6.21 14.19
N GLY A 306 -3.70 6.18 13.50
CA GLY A 306 -4.77 7.15 13.68
C GLY A 306 -5.58 7.36 12.39
N PRO A 307 -6.72 8.06 12.43
CA PRO A 307 -7.55 8.30 11.27
C PRO A 307 -6.82 9.02 10.14
N THR A 308 -7.32 8.87 8.91
CA THR A 308 -6.84 9.71 7.78
C THR A 308 -7.13 11.18 8.09
N GLY A 309 -6.14 12.04 7.87
CA GLY A 309 -6.27 13.48 8.19
C GLY A 309 -5.96 13.86 9.65
N SER A 310 -5.65 12.92 10.56
CA SER A 310 -5.29 13.25 11.95
C SER A 310 -3.95 13.99 12.10
N GLY A 311 -3.14 14.09 11.04
CA GLY A 311 -1.88 14.82 11.07
C GLY A 311 -0.63 13.94 11.25
N LYS A 312 -0.70 12.63 11.05
CA LYS A 312 0.47 11.71 11.20
C LYS A 312 1.68 12.16 10.39
N SER A 313 1.49 12.44 9.09
CA SER A 313 2.57 12.94 8.21
C SER A 313 3.07 14.32 8.65
N THR A 314 2.21 15.18 9.20
CA THR A 314 2.61 16.48 9.76
C THR A 314 3.47 16.31 11.01
N LEU A 315 3.12 15.36 11.88
CA LEU A 315 3.89 15.08 13.10
C LEU A 315 5.31 14.63 12.79
N ILE A 316 5.48 13.69 11.83
CA ILE A 316 6.83 13.26 11.42
C ILE A 316 7.62 14.38 10.73
N GLN A 317 6.96 15.29 9.99
CA GLN A 317 7.61 16.46 9.39
C GLN A 317 8.10 17.47 10.46
N LEU A 318 7.33 17.66 11.54
CA LEU A 318 7.76 18.43 12.70
C LEU A 318 8.97 17.78 13.37
N MET A 319 8.93 16.45 13.61
CA MET A 319 10.05 15.72 14.20
C MET A 319 11.31 15.72 13.32
N ALA A 320 11.16 15.80 12.01
CA ALA A 320 12.28 15.93 11.07
C ALA A 320 12.78 17.38 10.89
N GLY A 321 12.13 18.35 11.53
CA GLY A 321 12.48 19.77 11.40
C GLY A 321 12.12 20.40 10.07
N LEU A 322 11.29 19.74 9.25
CA LEU A 322 10.78 20.28 7.98
C LEU A 322 9.66 21.30 8.20
N LEU A 323 8.93 21.18 9.30
CA LEU A 323 7.95 22.14 9.77
C LEU A 323 8.38 22.70 11.13
N LYS A 324 7.95 23.91 11.43
CA LYS A 324 8.17 24.54 12.74
C LYS A 324 6.85 24.54 13.52
N PRO A 325 6.83 24.11 14.79
CA PRO A 325 5.64 24.20 15.61
C PRO A 325 5.22 25.65 15.81
N THR A 326 3.90 25.89 15.96
CA THR A 326 3.34 27.21 16.27
C THR A 326 3.66 27.60 17.72
N ALA A 327 3.68 26.61 18.63
CA ALA A 327 4.13 26.74 20.01
C ALA A 327 4.72 25.41 20.51
N GLY A 328 5.48 25.46 21.59
CA GLY A 328 6.22 24.32 22.12
C GLY A 328 7.64 24.23 21.52
N ASN A 329 8.34 23.17 21.85
CA ASN A 329 9.73 22.96 21.40
C ASN A 329 10.01 21.51 21.06
N ILE A 330 10.95 21.28 20.14
CA ILE A 330 11.48 19.97 19.79
C ILE A 330 12.96 19.95 20.18
N LEU A 331 13.34 18.98 21.00
CA LEU A 331 14.71 18.79 21.47
C LEU A 331 15.27 17.49 20.89
N TYR A 332 16.53 17.56 20.47
CA TYR A 332 17.29 16.42 19.99
C TYR A 332 18.44 16.17 20.98
N GLU A 333 18.41 15.01 21.63
CA GLU A 333 19.36 14.66 22.69
C GLU A 333 20.33 13.58 22.21
N ASN A 334 21.60 13.74 22.53
CA ASN A 334 22.71 12.84 22.21
C ASN A 334 23.00 12.67 20.70
N PHE A 335 22.49 13.55 19.85
CA PHE A 335 22.89 13.69 18.47
C PHE A 335 22.68 15.12 17.96
N GLU A 336 23.46 15.50 16.95
CA GLU A 336 23.38 16.84 16.35
C GLU A 336 22.14 16.93 15.44
N SER A 337 21.32 17.96 15.68
CA SER A 337 20.21 18.32 14.79
C SER A 337 20.73 19.03 13.53
N LYS A 338 21.16 18.23 12.54
CA LYS A 338 21.59 18.70 11.23
C LYS A 338 20.72 18.10 10.12
N PRO A 339 20.66 18.73 8.93
CA PRO A 339 19.98 18.13 7.79
C PRO A 339 20.46 16.70 7.55
N GLY A 340 19.49 15.76 7.42
CA GLY A 340 19.77 14.34 7.24
C GLY A 340 19.92 13.54 8.55
N ALA A 341 19.94 14.17 9.73
CA ALA A 341 19.95 13.42 11.01
C ALA A 341 18.62 12.71 11.30
N VAL A 342 17.51 13.30 10.87
CA VAL A 342 16.16 12.71 10.86
C VAL A 342 15.65 12.78 9.43
N VAL A 343 15.26 11.65 8.86
CA VAL A 343 14.82 11.55 7.46
C VAL A 343 13.41 10.99 7.35
N ILE A 344 12.72 11.35 6.27
CA ILE A 344 11.37 10.84 5.95
C ILE A 344 11.39 10.14 4.61
N SER A 345 10.85 8.93 4.56
CA SER A 345 10.41 8.29 3.33
C SER A 345 8.94 8.62 3.11
N PHE A 346 8.65 9.50 2.16
CA PHE A 346 7.26 9.89 1.86
C PHE A 346 6.50 8.79 1.12
N GLN A 347 5.18 8.80 1.23
CA GLN A 347 4.28 7.86 0.57
C GLN A 347 4.51 7.79 -0.96
N GLN A 348 4.69 8.94 -1.63
CA GLN A 348 4.99 9.01 -3.05
C GLN A 348 6.52 9.11 -3.28
N SER A 349 7.17 7.96 -3.43
CA SER A 349 8.63 7.89 -3.59
C SER A 349 9.16 8.65 -4.80
N GLU A 350 8.40 8.75 -5.88
CA GLU A 350 8.81 9.41 -7.14
C GLU A 350 9.07 10.90 -7.00
N ARG A 351 8.41 11.55 -6.04
CA ARG A 351 8.61 12.99 -5.77
C ARG A 351 9.96 13.32 -5.14
N GLN A 352 10.72 12.31 -4.74
CA GLN A 352 12.04 12.48 -4.13
C GLN A 352 13.19 12.44 -5.15
N PHE A 353 12.94 11.94 -6.39
CA PHE A 353 13.97 11.74 -7.39
C PHE A 353 14.17 12.98 -8.25
N PHE A 354 15.42 13.37 -8.44
CA PHE A 354 15.79 14.51 -9.24
C PHE A 354 17.12 14.33 -10.01
N LEU A 355 17.83 13.22 -9.83
CA LEU A 355 19.06 12.91 -10.53
C LEU A 355 18.85 11.91 -11.67
N SER A 356 19.79 11.87 -12.60
CA SER A 356 19.67 11.14 -13.86
C SER A 356 19.89 9.63 -13.75
N THR A 357 20.51 9.14 -12.67
CA THR A 357 20.77 7.71 -12.48
C THR A 357 20.56 7.27 -11.04
N VAL A 358 20.16 6.02 -10.87
CA VAL A 358 19.98 5.37 -9.56
C VAL A 358 21.22 5.54 -8.66
N ASN A 359 22.41 5.32 -9.21
CA ASN A 359 23.65 5.46 -8.42
C ASN A 359 23.89 6.88 -7.95
N ARG A 360 23.57 7.89 -8.77
CA ARG A 360 23.70 9.29 -8.37
C ARG A 360 22.70 9.66 -7.28
N GLU A 361 21.44 9.20 -7.39
CA GLU A 361 20.42 9.41 -6.35
C GLU A 361 20.88 8.88 -4.99
N ILE A 362 21.40 7.65 -4.95
CA ILE A 362 21.86 7.06 -3.69
C ILE A 362 23.09 7.76 -3.15
N ARG A 363 24.07 8.09 -4.00
CA ARG A 363 25.32 8.74 -3.57
C ARG A 363 25.12 10.17 -3.07
N PHE A 364 24.10 10.84 -3.58
CA PHE A 364 23.87 12.27 -3.29
C PHE A 364 23.77 12.57 -1.78
N GLY A 365 23.10 11.70 -1.02
CA GLY A 365 23.02 11.84 0.43
C GLY A 365 24.40 11.79 1.10
N ALA A 366 25.19 10.78 0.77
CA ALA A 366 26.55 10.61 1.32
C ALA A 366 27.50 11.75 0.92
N GLU A 367 27.37 12.28 -0.30
CA GLU A 367 28.14 13.44 -0.78
C GLU A 367 27.77 14.70 0.00
N ASN A 368 26.48 14.93 0.30
CA ASN A 368 26.02 16.10 1.06
C ASN A 368 26.49 16.11 2.51
N ILE A 369 26.57 14.96 3.15
CA ILE A 369 27.14 14.86 4.51
C ILE A 369 28.68 14.87 4.51
N LYS A 370 29.31 15.02 3.33
CA LYS A 370 30.77 15.01 3.13
C LYS A 370 31.43 13.74 3.70
N ALA A 371 30.79 12.60 3.46
CA ALA A 371 31.33 11.33 3.88
C ALA A 371 32.71 11.06 3.24
N SER A 372 33.58 10.35 3.95
CA SER A 372 34.93 10.02 3.47
C SER A 372 34.90 9.08 2.26
N ASP A 373 33.92 8.20 2.17
CA ASP A 373 33.72 7.28 1.05
C ASP A 373 32.23 7.17 0.67
N PRO A 374 31.71 8.15 -0.13
CA PRO A 374 30.31 8.12 -0.56
C PRO A 374 29.94 6.89 -1.37
N GLN A 375 30.91 6.30 -2.09
CA GLN A 375 30.62 5.10 -2.90
C GLN A 375 30.41 3.87 -2.03
N LYS A 376 31.17 3.70 -0.97
CA LYS A 376 31.00 2.59 -0.02
C LYS A 376 29.63 2.68 0.67
N ILE A 377 29.22 3.88 1.10
CA ILE A 377 27.88 4.08 1.69
C ILE A 377 26.79 3.72 0.68
N ALA A 378 26.94 4.15 -0.59
CA ALA A 378 25.98 3.78 -1.62
C ALA A 378 25.91 2.27 -1.82
N ASP A 379 27.04 1.57 -1.83
CA ASP A 379 27.10 0.11 -1.99
C ASP A 379 26.44 -0.62 -0.82
N ASP A 380 26.60 -0.13 0.41
CA ASP A 380 25.92 -0.63 1.59
C ASP A 380 24.39 -0.38 1.48
N CYS A 381 23.97 0.79 1.00
CA CYS A 381 22.55 1.09 0.76
C CYS A 381 21.93 0.18 -0.30
N TYR A 382 22.62 -0.09 -1.43
CA TYR A 382 22.16 -1.07 -2.42
C TYR A 382 21.87 -2.44 -1.80
N ARG A 383 22.78 -2.92 -0.94
CA ARG A 383 22.64 -4.20 -0.25
C ARG A 383 21.46 -4.19 0.72
N LEU A 384 21.34 -3.14 1.55
CA LEU A 384 20.28 -3.00 2.56
C LEU A 384 18.88 -3.05 1.94
N VAL A 385 18.69 -2.40 0.77
CA VAL A 385 17.38 -2.34 0.11
C VAL A 385 17.19 -3.44 -0.95
N GLY A 386 18.14 -4.37 -1.10
CA GLY A 386 18.04 -5.47 -2.06
C GLY A 386 18.01 -5.04 -3.53
N LEU A 387 18.68 -3.94 -3.89
CA LEU A 387 18.87 -3.52 -5.28
C LEU A 387 20.23 -4.02 -5.80
N GLU A 388 20.24 -4.72 -6.93
CA GLU A 388 21.46 -5.21 -7.56
C GLU A 388 22.16 -4.06 -8.31
N LYS A 389 23.28 -3.57 -7.76
CA LYS A 389 24.02 -2.42 -8.33
C LYS A 389 24.33 -2.60 -9.80
N GLY A 390 24.86 -3.77 -10.21
CA GLY A 390 25.25 -4.04 -11.60
C GLY A 390 24.09 -3.95 -12.61
N LYS A 391 22.84 -4.13 -12.14
CA LYS A 391 21.63 -4.05 -12.95
C LYS A 391 21.01 -2.65 -12.97
N PHE A 392 21.12 -1.91 -11.88
CA PHE A 392 20.32 -0.70 -11.68
C PHE A 392 21.13 0.61 -11.69
N ALA A 393 22.42 0.60 -11.41
CA ALA A 393 23.23 1.79 -11.14
C ALA A 393 23.09 2.91 -12.21
N ASP A 394 23.13 2.53 -13.48
CA ASP A 394 23.12 3.46 -14.62
C ASP A 394 21.73 3.72 -15.18
N ARG A 395 20.69 3.11 -14.59
CA ARG A 395 19.31 3.31 -15.05
C ARG A 395 18.75 4.64 -14.57
N ASP A 396 17.85 5.20 -15.37
CA ASP A 396 17.00 6.33 -14.97
C ASP A 396 16.06 5.90 -13.83
N PRO A 397 16.01 6.62 -12.69
CA PRO A 397 15.10 6.35 -11.58
C PRO A 397 13.63 6.22 -12.01
N PHE A 398 13.19 7.04 -12.97
CA PHE A 398 11.81 7.02 -13.45
C PHE A 398 11.48 5.79 -14.30
N SER A 399 12.49 5.10 -14.85
CA SER A 399 12.33 3.84 -15.60
C SER A 399 12.10 2.61 -14.72
N LEU A 400 12.21 2.75 -13.40
CA LEU A 400 12.05 1.66 -12.45
C LEU A 400 10.57 1.32 -12.22
N SER A 401 10.28 0.07 -11.84
CA SER A 401 8.95 -0.32 -11.34
C SER A 401 8.64 0.36 -10.01
N GLY A 402 7.37 0.42 -9.60
CA GLY A 402 6.95 1.04 -8.35
C GLY A 402 7.69 0.50 -7.11
N GLY A 403 7.84 -0.82 -6.99
CA GLY A 403 8.59 -1.44 -5.89
C GLY A 403 10.10 -1.16 -5.95
N GLU A 404 10.70 -1.09 -7.15
CA GLU A 404 12.11 -0.69 -7.33
C GLU A 404 12.32 0.79 -6.98
N LYS A 405 11.40 1.67 -7.39
CA LYS A 405 11.39 3.09 -7.00
C LYS A 405 11.30 3.25 -5.48
N ARG A 406 10.44 2.46 -4.84
CA ARG A 406 10.29 2.48 -3.37
C ARG A 406 11.60 2.10 -2.68
N ARG A 407 12.25 1.03 -3.12
CA ARG A 407 13.56 0.61 -2.61
C ARG A 407 14.65 1.64 -2.86
N LEU A 408 14.64 2.28 -4.04
CA LEU A 408 15.56 3.39 -4.33
C LEU A 408 15.34 4.57 -3.37
N SER A 409 14.09 4.94 -3.07
CA SER A 409 13.82 6.03 -2.12
C SER A 409 14.35 5.72 -0.72
N PHE A 410 14.24 4.46 -0.26
CA PHE A 410 14.86 4.04 1.00
C PHE A 410 16.39 4.17 0.93
N ALA A 411 17.03 3.68 -0.13
CA ALA A 411 18.48 3.77 -0.28
C ALA A 411 18.97 5.23 -0.28
N ALA A 412 18.26 6.13 -0.96
CA ALA A 412 18.63 7.54 -1.06
C ALA A 412 18.60 8.25 0.30
N ILE A 413 17.57 8.01 1.14
CA ILE A 413 17.51 8.61 2.48
C ILE A 413 18.49 7.96 3.47
N LEU A 414 18.73 6.66 3.34
CA LEU A 414 19.66 5.94 4.22
C LEU A 414 21.12 6.34 3.98
N SER A 415 21.46 6.80 2.77
CA SER A 415 22.81 7.29 2.45
C SER A 415 23.21 8.57 3.22
N LEU A 416 22.26 9.23 3.88
CA LEU A 416 22.49 10.32 4.82
C LEU A 416 22.96 9.85 6.21
N GLU A 417 23.04 8.53 6.45
CA GLU A 417 23.37 7.92 7.75
C GLU A 417 22.55 8.49 8.93
N PRO A 418 21.20 8.54 8.81
CA PRO A 418 20.35 9.20 9.79
C PRO A 418 20.41 8.53 11.17
N ALA A 419 20.10 9.30 12.23
CA ALA A 419 19.84 8.77 13.57
C ALA A 419 18.41 8.23 13.71
N PHE A 420 17.45 8.90 13.06
CA PHE A 420 16.04 8.50 13.05
C PHE A 420 15.50 8.45 11.62
N ILE A 421 14.65 7.45 11.34
CA ILE A 421 14.00 7.25 10.06
C ILE A 421 12.48 7.21 10.25
N MET A 422 11.75 8.05 9.52
CA MET A 422 10.31 8.12 9.51
C MET A 422 9.79 7.52 8.20
N PHE A 423 9.05 6.43 8.26
CA PHE A 423 8.45 5.79 7.10
C PHE A 423 6.95 6.11 7.04
N ASP A 424 6.52 6.79 5.97
CA ASP A 424 5.12 7.09 5.69
C ASP A 424 4.56 6.10 4.68
N GLU A 425 3.70 5.17 5.13
CA GLU A 425 3.09 4.07 4.37
C GLU A 425 4.13 3.27 3.54
N PRO A 426 5.17 2.71 4.17
CA PRO A 426 6.32 2.13 3.47
C PRO A 426 6.01 0.89 2.64
N THR A 427 4.98 0.13 3.00
CA THR A 427 4.58 -1.12 2.34
C THR A 427 3.55 -0.93 1.24
N CYS A 428 2.97 0.27 1.09
CA CYS A 428 2.01 0.57 0.04
C CYS A 428 2.63 0.32 -1.35
N GLY A 429 1.97 -0.53 -2.17
CA GLY A 429 2.43 -0.88 -3.52
C GLY A 429 3.64 -1.83 -3.58
N LEU A 430 4.10 -2.37 -2.44
CA LEU A 430 5.08 -3.46 -2.43
C LEU A 430 4.34 -4.81 -2.55
N ASP A 431 4.92 -5.73 -3.33
CA ASP A 431 4.50 -7.13 -3.31
C ASP A 431 5.02 -7.85 -2.05
N TYR A 432 4.60 -9.10 -1.84
CA TYR A 432 5.02 -9.91 -0.69
C TYR A 432 6.55 -9.89 -0.49
N SER A 433 7.32 -10.08 -1.55
CA SER A 433 8.80 -10.07 -1.47
C SER A 433 9.34 -8.70 -1.04
N GLY A 434 8.74 -7.61 -1.53
CA GLY A 434 9.08 -6.24 -1.14
C GLY A 434 8.75 -5.95 0.32
N GLY A 435 7.60 -6.44 0.80
CA GLY A 435 7.19 -6.35 2.20
C GLY A 435 8.16 -7.07 3.14
N GLU A 436 8.58 -8.30 2.79
CA GLU A 436 9.56 -9.05 3.56
C GLU A 436 10.95 -8.37 3.59
N LEU A 437 11.38 -7.80 2.46
CA LEU A 437 12.62 -7.01 2.43
C LEU A 437 12.51 -5.75 3.32
N PHE A 438 11.35 -5.10 3.36
CA PHE A 438 11.14 -3.97 4.25
C PHE A 438 11.19 -4.37 5.73
N LYS A 439 10.60 -5.51 6.11
CA LYS A 439 10.69 -6.05 7.48
C LYS A 439 12.15 -6.30 7.87
N GLN A 440 12.93 -6.94 6.99
CA GLN A 440 14.36 -7.17 7.20
C GLN A 440 15.13 -5.85 7.34
N LEU A 441 14.84 -4.86 6.52
CA LEU A 441 15.44 -3.52 6.59
C LEU A 441 15.20 -2.86 7.95
N VAL A 442 13.97 -2.86 8.47
CA VAL A 442 13.64 -2.28 9.77
C VAL A 442 14.41 -2.96 10.88
N VAL A 443 14.49 -4.28 10.88
CA VAL A 443 15.26 -5.06 11.88
C VAL A 443 16.75 -4.71 11.83
N GLU A 444 17.32 -4.64 10.63
CA GLU A 444 18.74 -4.28 10.45
C GLU A 444 19.03 -2.86 10.94
N LEU A 445 18.17 -1.89 10.60
CA LEU A 445 18.31 -0.49 11.06
C LEU A 445 18.21 -0.36 12.57
N LYS A 446 17.30 -1.10 13.23
CA LYS A 446 17.23 -1.17 14.70
C LYS A 446 18.53 -1.72 15.29
N SER A 447 19.09 -2.78 14.71
CA SER A 447 20.34 -3.38 15.17
C SER A 447 21.55 -2.44 15.05
N GLN A 448 21.46 -1.48 14.10
CA GLN A 448 22.45 -0.41 13.91
C GLN A 448 22.23 0.80 14.86
N GLY A 449 21.32 0.71 15.82
CA GLY A 449 21.06 1.77 16.78
C GLY A 449 20.21 2.92 16.25
N LYS A 450 19.43 2.71 15.19
CA LYS A 450 18.54 3.73 14.62
C LYS A 450 17.18 3.75 15.33
N GLY A 451 16.58 4.94 15.50
CA GLY A 451 15.18 5.07 15.89
C GLY A 451 14.27 5.08 14.66
N ILE A 452 13.13 4.42 14.72
CA ILE A 452 12.24 4.23 13.57
C ILE A 452 10.82 4.62 13.95
N VAL A 453 10.15 5.38 13.09
CA VAL A 453 8.70 5.60 13.18
C VAL A 453 8.06 5.10 11.89
N ILE A 454 7.02 4.28 12.01
CA ILE A 454 6.30 3.68 10.88
C ILE A 454 4.85 4.13 10.94
N ILE A 455 4.41 4.90 9.96
CA ILE A 455 2.99 5.15 9.71
C ILE A 455 2.49 4.04 8.81
N SER A 456 1.48 3.30 9.24
CA SER A 456 0.80 2.31 8.41
C SER A 456 -0.63 2.10 8.87
N HIS A 457 -1.51 1.76 7.92
CA HIS A 457 -2.87 1.29 8.17
C HIS A 457 -2.94 -0.25 8.20
N GLN A 458 -1.84 -0.93 7.89
CA GLN A 458 -1.75 -2.39 7.87
C GLN A 458 -1.38 -2.93 9.24
N GLY A 459 -2.31 -3.65 9.87
CA GLY A 459 -2.11 -4.22 11.21
C GLY A 459 -0.95 -5.21 11.26
N ASP A 460 -0.76 -6.05 10.23
CA ASP A 460 0.36 -7.00 10.15
C ASP A 460 1.73 -6.31 10.12
N THR A 461 1.83 -5.15 9.46
CA THR A 461 3.06 -4.35 9.44
C THR A 461 3.37 -3.79 10.82
N ILE A 462 2.37 -3.25 11.51
CA ILE A 462 2.54 -2.67 12.85
C ILE A 462 2.81 -3.77 13.88
N LEU A 463 2.01 -4.85 13.89
CA LEU A 463 2.20 -5.99 14.80
C LEU A 463 3.59 -6.63 14.66
N GLY A 464 4.07 -6.75 13.42
CA GLY A 464 5.34 -7.42 13.13
C GLY A 464 6.60 -6.59 13.36
N LEU A 465 6.50 -5.25 13.42
CA LEU A 465 7.68 -4.37 13.40
C LEU A 465 7.79 -3.39 14.57
N ALA A 466 6.66 -2.91 15.10
CA ALA A 466 6.67 -1.91 16.16
C ALA A 466 6.98 -2.52 17.54
N ASP A 467 7.66 -1.76 18.38
CA ASP A 467 7.84 -2.07 19.80
C ASP A 467 6.79 -1.34 20.64
N GLU A 468 6.49 -0.09 20.29
CA GLU A 468 5.55 0.81 20.97
C GLU A 468 4.59 1.42 19.94
N ILE A 469 3.40 1.80 20.39
CA ILE A 469 2.37 2.38 19.50
C ILE A 469 2.04 3.81 19.95
N LEU A 470 1.94 4.70 18.97
CA LEU A 470 1.53 6.09 19.10
C LEU A 470 0.19 6.26 18.36
N VAL A 471 -0.86 6.61 19.07
CA VAL A 471 -2.20 6.84 18.50
C VAL A 471 -2.44 8.34 18.43
N LEU A 472 -2.53 8.88 17.22
CA LEU A 472 -2.81 10.29 16.97
C LEU A 472 -4.28 10.44 16.58
N ASN A 473 -5.07 11.04 17.47
CA ASN A 473 -6.50 11.27 17.26
C ASN A 473 -6.93 12.60 17.86
N ASP A 474 -7.82 13.33 17.17
CA ASP A 474 -8.43 14.59 17.62
C ASP A 474 -7.42 15.61 18.18
N GLY A 475 -6.24 15.71 17.54
CA GLY A 475 -5.18 16.64 17.93
C GLY A 475 -4.40 16.23 19.19
N GLY A 476 -4.73 15.11 19.81
CA GLY A 476 -4.06 14.46 20.93
C GLY A 476 -3.21 13.27 20.52
N LEU A 477 -2.29 12.84 21.39
CA LEU A 477 -1.43 11.68 21.18
C LEU A 477 -1.47 10.78 22.41
N ASP A 478 -1.90 9.54 22.24
CA ASP A 478 -1.82 8.48 23.24
C ASP A 478 -0.65 7.54 22.91
N LYS A 479 0.00 7.03 23.94
CA LYS A 479 1.13 6.10 23.81
C LYS A 479 0.83 4.79 24.52
N TYR A 480 1.09 3.68 23.84
CA TYR A 480 1.08 2.33 24.40
C TYR A 480 2.53 1.81 24.43
N ASP A 481 2.97 1.37 25.60
CA ASP A 481 4.35 0.93 25.84
C ASP A 481 4.68 -0.44 25.24
N SER A 482 3.67 -1.12 24.69
CA SER A 482 3.87 -2.34 23.92
C SER A 482 2.78 -2.55 22.86
N VAL A 483 3.16 -3.23 21.78
CA VAL A 483 2.24 -3.68 20.73
C VAL A 483 1.14 -4.57 21.32
N ASN A 484 1.49 -5.45 22.26
CA ASN A 484 0.54 -6.36 22.90
C ASN A 484 -0.56 -5.61 23.68
N GLU A 485 -0.21 -4.55 24.38
CA GLU A 485 -1.16 -3.71 25.11
C GLU A 485 -2.17 -3.06 24.15
N PHE A 486 -1.68 -2.51 23.05
CA PHE A 486 -2.52 -1.88 22.04
C PHE A 486 -3.48 -2.88 21.39
N PHE A 487 -3.01 -4.05 20.96
CA PHE A 487 -3.85 -5.05 20.31
C PHE A 487 -4.77 -5.82 21.27
N LYS A 488 -4.56 -5.73 22.58
CA LYS A 488 -5.54 -6.18 23.61
C LYS A 488 -6.67 -5.17 23.82
N SER A 489 -6.44 -3.91 23.52
CA SER A 489 -7.50 -2.90 23.56
C SER A 489 -8.49 -3.13 22.41
N SER A 490 -9.74 -2.72 22.59
CA SER A 490 -10.74 -2.76 21.50
C SER A 490 -10.54 -1.67 20.45
N ASP A 491 -9.52 -0.82 20.61
CA ASP A 491 -9.37 0.40 19.80
C ASP A 491 -8.56 0.20 18.52
N TYR A 492 -7.76 -0.86 18.42
CA TYR A 492 -6.88 -1.07 17.27
C TYR A 492 -7.64 -1.14 15.94
N ASN A 493 -8.81 -1.78 15.91
CA ASN A 493 -9.63 -1.94 14.71
C ASN A 493 -10.29 -0.65 14.21
N LYS A 494 -10.21 0.44 14.97
CA LYS A 494 -10.60 1.78 14.52
C LYS A 494 -9.58 2.41 13.57
N PHE A 495 -8.30 1.97 13.66
CA PHE A 495 -7.18 2.63 13.01
C PHE A 495 -6.40 1.72 12.07
N LEU A 496 -6.45 0.40 12.28
CA LEU A 496 -5.68 -0.59 11.55
C LEU A 496 -6.58 -1.69 10.98
N SER A 497 -6.15 -2.30 9.87
CA SER A 497 -6.66 -3.61 9.47
C SER A 497 -6.36 -4.64 10.57
N ILE A 498 -7.25 -5.60 10.74
CA ILE A 498 -7.03 -6.68 11.72
C ILE A 498 -5.87 -7.54 11.22
N PRO A 499 -4.78 -7.69 12.01
CA PRO A 499 -3.70 -8.59 11.63
C PRO A 499 -4.17 -10.02 11.41
N GLU A 500 -3.58 -10.72 10.45
CA GLU A 500 -3.96 -12.09 10.13
C GLU A 500 -3.85 -13.03 11.34
N LEU A 501 -2.77 -12.88 12.13
CA LEU A 501 -2.56 -13.62 13.37
C LEU A 501 -3.70 -13.42 14.40
N ILE A 502 -4.19 -12.20 14.52
CA ILE A 502 -5.28 -11.85 15.44
C ILE A 502 -6.61 -12.36 14.89
N SER A 503 -6.87 -12.17 13.59
CA SER A 503 -8.07 -12.65 12.91
C SER A 503 -8.21 -14.17 13.04
N TYR A 504 -7.13 -14.91 12.83
CA TYR A 504 -7.10 -16.35 13.00
C TYR A 504 -7.50 -16.77 14.43
N GLN A 505 -6.89 -16.15 15.45
CA GLN A 505 -7.21 -16.48 16.84
C GLN A 505 -8.65 -16.16 17.24
N ILE A 506 -9.21 -15.04 16.77
CA ILE A 506 -10.61 -14.67 17.01
C ILE A 506 -11.54 -15.72 16.38
N THR A 507 -11.25 -16.16 15.17
CA THR A 507 -12.09 -17.09 14.42
C THR A 507 -12.04 -18.50 15.02
N ASP A 508 -10.85 -19.01 15.35
CA ASP A 508 -10.66 -20.41 15.77
C ASP A 508 -10.75 -20.60 17.28
N PHE A 509 -10.41 -19.59 18.11
CA PHE A 509 -10.38 -19.70 19.58
C PHE A 509 -11.32 -18.74 20.31
N GLY A 510 -11.85 -17.72 19.62
CA GLY A 510 -12.72 -16.71 20.22
C GLY A 510 -12.01 -15.67 21.10
N HIS A 511 -10.68 -15.72 21.24
CA HIS A 511 -9.88 -14.78 22.04
C HIS A 511 -8.46 -14.65 21.48
N VAL A 512 -7.75 -13.60 21.88
CA VAL A 512 -6.38 -13.27 21.42
C VAL A 512 -5.41 -13.35 22.58
N ASP A 513 -4.45 -14.28 22.52
CA ASP A 513 -3.40 -14.49 23.52
C ASP A 513 -1.99 -14.38 22.94
N CYS A 514 -1.83 -14.63 21.64
CA CYS A 514 -0.54 -14.67 20.97
C CYS A 514 -0.39 -13.45 20.05
N PHE A 515 0.76 -12.81 20.11
CA PHE A 515 1.10 -11.62 19.31
C PHE A 515 2.29 -11.86 18.39
N THR A 516 2.80 -13.11 18.38
CA THR A 516 3.77 -13.59 17.41
C THR A 516 3.36 -14.97 16.91
N GLU A 517 3.73 -15.29 15.68
CA GLU A 517 3.46 -16.62 15.13
C GLU A 517 4.12 -17.72 15.96
N SER A 518 5.34 -17.49 16.49
CA SER A 518 6.03 -18.45 17.34
C SER A 518 5.23 -18.80 18.60
N GLN A 519 4.62 -17.79 19.25
CA GLN A 519 3.75 -18.03 20.41
C GLN A 519 2.52 -18.86 20.04
N LEU A 520 1.93 -18.59 18.86
CA LEU A 520 0.78 -19.36 18.39
C LEU A 520 1.15 -20.83 18.13
N TYR A 521 2.33 -21.08 17.52
CA TYR A 521 2.79 -22.45 17.27
C TYR A 521 3.07 -23.21 18.57
N GLU A 522 3.77 -22.60 19.53
CA GLU A 522 4.01 -23.20 20.86
C GLU A 522 2.70 -23.56 21.59
N LYS A 523 1.62 -22.86 21.29
CA LYS A 523 0.28 -23.15 21.84
C LYS A 523 -0.46 -24.25 21.11
N LEU A 524 -0.18 -24.44 19.83
CA LEU A 524 -0.81 -25.47 18.99
C LEU A 524 -0.12 -26.83 19.08
N GLU A 525 1.18 -26.89 19.44
CA GLU A 525 1.91 -28.11 19.78
C GLU A 525 1.49 -28.64 21.16
#